data_2dce73fd098f9e5a5e4970c4a01591c9
#
_entry.id   2dce73fd098f9e5a5e4970c4a01591c9
#
_cell.length_a   1.000
_cell.length_b   1.000
_cell.length_c   1.000
_cell.angle_alpha   90.00
_cell.angle_beta   90.00
_cell.angle_gamma   90.00
#
_symmetry.space_group_name_H-M   'P 1'
#
loop_
_entity.id
_entity.type
_entity.pdbx_description
1 polymer ?
#
loop_
_entity_poly.entity_id
_entity_poly.type
_entity_poly.pdbx_seq_one_letter_code
_entity_poly.pdbx_strand_id
1 'polypeptide(L)'
;MRLSPIPLALAAALCLTPAWAQPGPASPTPSPRATPAGQVLTLEQALATAYKRSPLLAAARNEAASSEGQLTQAGVIPNPSIEVGIDDNRRTTRTTTTTLSMPVELGGKRAARVKAAGLARDIAQRDLSSARADLRAAVIAAFFDVAVAQETVRVSQGAVEIAQNALRLAERRVAAGKAPPLESSKARVELANSRIEARAADSALQAARRKLGQLWGAPQPDFAQVGADLDTLPRREAIDDLRAALATSPRMEAGRLSVEMGRAQLEVEKSKRYPDITLSAGVARDNEQGRNKAQFGVAIPLPLFDRNQGNVYSATMQSYKAQDMYRELESRLTADLLQSVSQFDLAANSAREYRATVLPGAAEAYDSARKGFEAGKVSFLEVLDAQRTLSQGNIGYLNVLASAYQASADIDRILGR
;
A
#
# COMPACT_ATOMS: atom_id res chain seq x y z
N MET A 1 36.90 31.19 -66.06
CA MET A 1 36.00 30.20 -65.68
C MET A 1 36.48 29.64 -64.36
N ARG A 2 36.05 30.20 -63.26
CA ARG A 2 36.46 29.78 -61.92
C ARG A 2 35.17 29.44 -61.12
N LEU A 3 35.03 28.18 -60.77
CA LEU A 3 33.99 27.69 -59.85
C LEU A 3 34.36 28.09 -58.44
N SER A 4 33.58 28.96 -57.81
CA SER A 4 33.71 29.27 -56.40
C SER A 4 32.85 28.32 -55.61
N PRO A 5 33.35 27.63 -54.58
CA PRO A 5 32.55 26.83 -53.71
C PRO A 5 31.78 27.73 -52.74
N ILE A 6 30.44 27.61 -52.74
CA ILE A 6 29.58 28.22 -51.72
C ILE A 6 29.69 27.33 -50.47
N PRO A 7 30.01 27.86 -49.28
CA PRO A 7 30.21 27.07 -48.09
C PRO A 7 28.87 26.49 -47.56
N LEU A 8 28.84 25.18 -47.46
CA LEU A 8 27.82 24.39 -46.75
C LEU A 8 28.10 24.48 -45.23
N ALA A 9 27.92 25.66 -44.66
CA ALA A 9 28.32 25.96 -43.26
C ALA A 9 27.17 26.47 -42.40
N LEU A 10 25.95 25.92 -42.58
CA LEU A 10 24.83 26.32 -41.70
C LEU A 10 23.96 25.15 -41.23
N ALA A 11 24.53 23.93 -41.15
CA ALA A 11 23.78 22.78 -40.65
C ALA A 11 24.41 22.10 -39.42
N ALA A 12 25.43 22.70 -38.81
CA ALA A 12 26.18 22.05 -37.73
C ALA A 12 26.05 22.70 -36.31
N ALA A 13 25.11 23.67 -36.14
CA ALA A 13 25.06 24.47 -34.91
C ALA A 13 23.80 24.27 -34.04
N LEU A 14 23.04 23.19 -34.22
CA LEU A 14 21.80 22.97 -33.42
C LEU A 14 21.76 21.62 -32.73
N CYS A 15 22.91 20.95 -32.58
CA CYS A 15 23.02 19.79 -31.66
C CYS A 15 23.79 20.15 -30.39
N LEU A 16 23.43 21.27 -29.75
CA LEU A 16 23.66 21.44 -28.32
C LEU A 16 22.53 20.70 -27.59
N THR A 17 22.60 19.38 -27.52
CA THR A 17 21.88 18.63 -26.50
C THR A 17 22.39 19.16 -25.16
N PRO A 18 21.51 19.70 -24.28
CA PRO A 18 21.87 19.82 -22.90
C PRO A 18 22.18 18.39 -22.47
N ALA A 19 23.41 18.15 -22.04
CA ALA A 19 23.78 16.92 -21.35
C ALA A 19 22.88 16.84 -20.12
N TRP A 20 21.77 16.14 -20.27
CA TRP A 20 21.04 15.63 -19.12
C TRP A 20 22.05 14.73 -18.45
N ALA A 21 22.58 15.18 -17.30
CA ALA A 21 23.41 14.39 -16.45
C ALA A 21 22.62 13.11 -16.16
N GLN A 22 22.98 12.02 -16.85
CA GLN A 22 22.51 10.71 -16.43
C GLN A 22 22.95 10.57 -14.98
N PRO A 23 22.05 10.29 -14.04
CA PRO A 23 22.49 9.95 -12.70
C PRO A 23 23.44 8.76 -12.87
N GLY A 24 24.71 9.00 -12.53
CA GLY A 24 25.74 7.96 -12.56
C GLY A 24 25.23 6.74 -11.77
N PRO A 25 25.74 5.53 -12.06
CA PRO A 25 25.36 4.33 -11.33
C PRO A 25 25.49 4.66 -9.85
N ALA A 26 24.35 4.63 -9.13
CA ALA A 26 24.29 4.89 -7.72
C ALA A 26 25.34 3.97 -7.07
N SER A 27 26.30 4.56 -6.41
CA SER A 27 27.26 3.82 -5.58
C SER A 27 26.46 2.85 -4.71
N PRO A 28 26.85 1.59 -4.57
CA PRO A 28 26.12 0.65 -3.74
C PRO A 28 25.96 1.28 -2.37
N THR A 29 24.74 1.67 -2.03
CA THR A 29 24.40 2.13 -0.69
C THR A 29 24.85 1.03 0.26
N PRO A 30 25.60 1.35 1.31
CA PRO A 30 26.00 0.35 2.28
C PRO A 30 24.73 -0.34 2.78
N SER A 31 24.64 -1.65 2.58
CA SER A 31 23.55 -2.48 3.10
C SER A 31 23.36 -2.11 4.56
N PRO A 32 22.15 -1.72 5.00
CA PRO A 32 21.92 -1.41 6.39
C PRO A 32 22.33 -2.65 7.19
N ARG A 33 23.20 -2.43 8.17
CA ARG A 33 23.69 -3.45 9.10
C ARG A 33 22.48 -4.27 9.57
N ALA A 34 22.49 -5.57 9.26
CA ALA A 34 21.51 -6.50 9.81
C ALA A 34 21.50 -6.31 11.34
N THR A 35 20.32 -6.14 11.89
CA THR A 35 20.13 -6.12 13.35
C THR A 35 20.74 -7.42 13.88
N PRO A 36 21.62 -7.40 14.92
CA PRO A 36 22.26 -8.62 15.37
C PRO A 36 21.20 -9.65 15.73
N ALA A 37 21.35 -10.86 15.22
CA ALA A 37 20.46 -11.99 15.49
C ALA A 37 20.39 -12.21 17.01
N GLY A 38 19.24 -11.80 17.63
CA GLY A 38 19.04 -11.83 19.08
C GLY A 38 18.38 -10.59 19.65
N GLN A 39 18.25 -9.48 18.90
CA GLN A 39 17.55 -8.30 19.39
C GLN A 39 16.03 -8.50 19.35
N VAL A 40 15.37 -8.10 20.45
CA VAL A 40 13.91 -8.03 20.54
C VAL A 40 13.45 -6.83 19.71
N LEU A 41 12.65 -7.07 18.69
CA LEU A 41 12.10 -6.03 17.82
C LEU A 41 10.93 -5.34 18.53
N THR A 42 10.98 -4.01 18.67
CA THR A 42 9.85 -3.22 19.16
C THR A 42 8.92 -2.80 18.03
N LEU A 43 7.66 -2.44 18.35
CA LEU A 43 6.71 -1.93 17.35
C LEU A 43 7.23 -0.68 16.65
N GLU A 44 7.84 0.25 17.39
CA GLU A 44 8.42 1.47 16.82
C GLU A 44 9.54 1.18 15.82
N GLN A 45 10.42 0.23 16.15
CA GLN A 45 11.49 -0.21 15.25
C GLN A 45 10.95 -0.90 14.00
N ALA A 46 9.90 -1.72 14.15
CA ALA A 46 9.22 -2.37 13.03
C ALA A 46 8.61 -1.34 12.08
N LEU A 47 7.89 -0.35 12.62
CA LEU A 47 7.30 0.75 11.85
C LEU A 47 8.37 1.61 11.16
N ALA A 48 9.43 2.00 11.87
CA ALA A 48 10.53 2.78 11.30
C ALA A 48 11.23 2.02 10.14
N THR A 49 11.44 0.71 10.31
CA THR A 49 12.03 -0.16 9.28
C THR A 49 11.11 -0.25 8.06
N ALA A 50 9.83 -0.49 8.28
CA ALA A 50 8.84 -0.59 7.22
C ALA A 50 8.72 0.74 6.44
N TYR A 51 8.62 1.89 7.10
CA TYR A 51 8.58 3.19 6.42
C TYR A 51 9.82 3.50 5.59
N LYS A 52 10.99 3.00 6.00
CA LYS A 52 12.24 3.22 5.30
C LYS A 52 12.44 2.25 4.13
N ARG A 53 12.05 0.98 4.28
CA ARG A 53 12.43 -0.12 3.39
C ARG A 53 11.29 -0.73 2.59
N SER A 54 10.01 -0.38 2.86
CA SER A 54 8.87 -0.98 2.17
C SER A 54 8.88 -0.65 0.68
N PRO A 55 8.90 -1.67 -0.20
CA PRO A 55 8.80 -1.48 -1.65
C PRO A 55 7.46 -0.86 -2.06
N LEU A 56 6.37 -1.21 -1.36
CA LEU A 56 5.03 -0.66 -1.61
C LEU A 56 5.00 0.86 -1.37
N LEU A 57 5.56 1.30 -0.25
CA LEU A 57 5.62 2.74 0.04
C LEU A 57 6.59 3.49 -0.88
N ALA A 58 7.67 2.84 -1.32
CA ALA A 58 8.57 3.40 -2.32
C ALA A 58 7.84 3.59 -3.67
N ALA A 59 7.06 2.62 -4.11
CA ALA A 59 6.22 2.72 -5.31
C ALA A 59 5.23 3.89 -5.21
N ALA A 60 4.53 4.04 -4.09
CA ALA A 60 3.59 5.15 -3.87
C ALA A 60 4.29 6.52 -3.87
N ARG A 61 5.52 6.62 -3.34
CA ARG A 61 6.32 7.85 -3.42
C ARG A 61 6.72 8.19 -4.85
N ASN A 62 7.12 7.18 -5.64
CA ASN A 62 7.49 7.37 -7.04
C ASN A 62 6.27 7.79 -7.88
N GLU A 63 5.07 7.28 -7.59
CA GLU A 63 3.83 7.71 -8.24
C GLU A 63 3.50 9.17 -7.92
N ALA A 64 3.60 9.58 -6.65
CA ALA A 64 3.43 10.97 -6.27
C ALA A 64 4.48 11.88 -6.95
N ALA A 65 5.73 11.45 -7.06
CA ALA A 65 6.78 12.19 -7.78
C ALA A 65 6.52 12.23 -9.29
N SER A 66 6.01 11.15 -9.88
CA SER A 66 5.61 11.11 -11.31
C SER A 66 4.53 12.14 -11.62
N SER A 67 3.55 12.31 -10.73
CA SER A 67 2.47 13.29 -10.89
C SER A 67 2.97 14.76 -10.91
N GLU A 68 4.05 15.06 -10.19
CA GLU A 68 4.72 16.38 -10.28
C GLU A 68 5.33 16.62 -11.67
N GLY A 69 5.92 15.57 -12.26
CA GLY A 69 6.42 15.62 -13.64
C GLY A 69 5.28 15.86 -14.64
N GLN A 70 4.14 15.20 -14.46
CA GLN A 70 2.95 15.39 -15.30
C GLN A 70 2.38 16.81 -15.16
N LEU A 71 2.35 17.38 -13.95
CA LEU A 71 1.94 18.76 -13.72
C LEU A 71 2.88 19.73 -14.44
N THR A 72 4.19 19.51 -14.36
CA THR A 72 5.19 20.32 -15.09
C THR A 72 4.94 20.25 -16.60
N GLN A 73 4.75 19.04 -17.14
CA GLN A 73 4.49 18.84 -18.57
C GLN A 73 3.18 19.48 -19.03
N ALA A 74 2.12 19.44 -18.20
CA ALA A 74 0.85 20.11 -18.50
C ALA A 74 0.98 21.62 -18.66
N GLY A 75 1.98 22.23 -18.00
CA GLY A 75 2.29 23.66 -18.09
C GLY A 75 3.12 24.08 -19.29
N VAL A 76 3.71 23.13 -20.02
CA VAL A 76 4.58 23.44 -21.17
C VAL A 76 3.75 23.89 -22.35
N ILE A 77 4.26 24.95 -23.06
CA ILE A 77 3.71 25.39 -24.34
C ILE A 77 4.24 24.51 -25.47
N PRO A 78 3.48 24.31 -26.56
CA PRO A 78 3.94 23.53 -27.70
C PRO A 78 5.23 24.13 -28.33
N ASN A 79 6.12 23.24 -28.78
CA ASN A 79 7.34 23.67 -29.45
C ASN A 79 7.06 24.25 -30.81
N PRO A 80 7.85 25.28 -31.29
CA PRO A 80 7.85 25.67 -32.66
C PRO A 80 8.43 24.54 -33.53
N SER A 81 8.00 24.47 -34.77
CA SER A 81 8.50 23.57 -35.80
C SER A 81 9.16 24.32 -36.94
N ILE A 82 10.24 23.75 -37.50
CA ILE A 82 10.88 24.24 -38.71
C ILE A 82 10.58 23.24 -39.81
N GLU A 83 10.07 23.77 -40.94
CA GLU A 83 9.78 22.98 -42.12
C GLU A 83 10.64 23.53 -43.28
N VAL A 84 11.27 22.61 -44.03
CA VAL A 84 12.01 22.93 -45.26
C VAL A 84 11.36 22.21 -46.41
N GLY A 85 10.75 22.97 -47.30
CA GLY A 85 10.11 22.49 -48.51
C GLY A 85 10.97 22.80 -49.76
N ILE A 86 10.98 21.91 -50.71
CA ILE A 86 11.63 22.10 -52.03
C ILE A 86 10.58 21.81 -53.08
N ASP A 87 10.21 22.84 -53.79
CA ASP A 87 9.31 22.76 -54.94
C ASP A 87 10.12 22.79 -56.23
N ASP A 88 9.87 21.80 -57.10
CA ASP A 88 10.55 21.54 -58.34
C ASP A 88 12.00 20.98 -58.18
N ASN A 89 12.30 19.93 -58.92
CA ASN A 89 13.62 19.28 -58.97
C ASN A 89 14.60 19.95 -59.93
N ARG A 90 14.14 20.85 -60.81
CA ARG A 90 14.97 21.55 -61.79
C ARG A 90 15.71 22.69 -61.10
N ARG A 91 17.02 22.71 -61.27
CA ARG A 91 17.88 23.75 -60.66
C ARG A 91 17.47 25.19 -61.00
N THR A 92 16.91 25.40 -62.17
CA THR A 92 16.54 26.73 -62.68
C THR A 92 15.23 27.26 -62.08
N THR A 93 14.27 26.40 -61.82
CA THR A 93 12.92 26.75 -61.34
C THR A 93 12.68 26.37 -59.88
N ARG A 94 13.69 25.78 -59.20
CA ARG A 94 13.60 25.32 -57.82
C ARG A 94 13.30 26.48 -56.88
N THR A 95 12.25 26.31 -56.08
CA THR A 95 11.98 27.14 -54.90
C THR A 95 12.30 26.33 -53.64
N THR A 96 13.11 26.90 -52.76
CA THR A 96 13.41 26.35 -51.45
C THR A 96 12.76 27.23 -50.40
N THR A 97 11.82 26.70 -49.66
CA THR A 97 11.09 27.38 -48.57
C THR A 97 11.55 26.87 -47.22
N THR A 98 11.91 27.80 -46.33
CA THR A 98 12.17 27.47 -44.92
C THR A 98 11.17 28.26 -44.08
N THR A 99 10.32 27.53 -43.32
CA THR A 99 9.23 28.10 -42.53
C THR A 99 9.40 27.71 -41.08
N LEU A 100 9.31 28.64 -40.16
CA LEU A 100 9.17 28.47 -38.72
C LEU A 100 7.69 28.63 -38.41
N SER A 101 7.10 27.61 -37.75
CA SER A 101 5.70 27.61 -37.35
C SER A 101 5.57 27.49 -35.86
N MET A 102 4.68 28.26 -35.23
CA MET A 102 4.39 28.22 -33.79
C MET A 102 2.89 28.07 -33.56
N PRO A 103 2.44 26.97 -32.94
CA PRO A 103 1.05 26.84 -32.54
C PRO A 103 0.79 27.69 -31.29
N VAL A 104 -0.30 28.42 -31.30
CA VAL A 104 -0.80 29.23 -30.18
C VAL A 104 -2.09 28.61 -29.68
N GLU A 105 -2.04 28.07 -28.49
CA GLU A 105 -3.21 27.44 -27.86
C GLU A 105 -4.23 28.49 -27.46
N LEU A 106 -5.48 28.31 -27.91
CA LEU A 106 -6.62 29.15 -27.57
C LEU A 106 -7.60 28.41 -26.66
N GLY A 107 -8.63 29.11 -26.19
CA GLY A 107 -9.72 28.51 -25.38
C GLY A 107 -9.32 28.06 -23.97
N GLY A 108 -8.18 28.53 -23.47
CA GLY A 108 -7.73 28.21 -22.11
C GLY A 108 -7.22 26.77 -21.93
N LYS A 109 -6.87 26.05 -23.01
CA LYS A 109 -6.45 24.66 -23.00
C LYS A 109 -5.33 24.37 -21.99
N ARG A 110 -4.29 25.21 -21.98
CA ARG A 110 -3.18 25.09 -21.04
C ARG A 110 -3.65 25.23 -19.60
N ALA A 111 -4.49 26.21 -19.28
CA ALA A 111 -5.00 26.42 -17.93
C ALA A 111 -5.86 25.25 -17.47
N ALA A 112 -6.70 24.69 -18.35
CA ALA A 112 -7.51 23.51 -18.06
C ALA A 112 -6.64 22.27 -17.81
N ARG A 113 -5.61 22.03 -18.65
CA ARG A 113 -4.64 20.92 -18.45
C ARG A 113 -3.90 21.04 -17.12
N VAL A 114 -3.38 22.22 -16.81
CA VAL A 114 -2.65 22.47 -15.55
C VAL A 114 -3.56 22.25 -14.35
N LYS A 115 -4.82 22.70 -14.41
CA LYS A 115 -5.79 22.45 -13.34
C LYS A 115 -6.05 20.96 -13.15
N ALA A 116 -6.30 20.22 -14.23
CA ALA A 116 -6.54 18.78 -14.15
C ALA A 116 -5.30 18.02 -13.62
N ALA A 117 -4.11 18.35 -14.09
CA ALA A 117 -2.86 17.76 -13.62
C ALA A 117 -2.55 18.12 -12.15
N GLY A 118 -2.89 19.33 -11.70
CA GLY A 118 -2.78 19.75 -10.32
C GLY A 118 -3.64 18.88 -9.38
N LEU A 119 -4.90 18.65 -9.78
CA LEU A 119 -5.80 17.78 -9.03
C LEU A 119 -5.31 16.31 -9.03
N ALA A 120 -4.77 15.82 -10.15
CA ALA A 120 -4.18 14.48 -10.21
C ALA A 120 -2.99 14.33 -9.25
N ARG A 121 -2.11 15.35 -9.17
CA ARG A 121 -1.02 15.40 -8.18
C ARG A 121 -1.57 15.37 -6.75
N ASP A 122 -2.57 16.18 -6.44
CA ASP A 122 -3.14 16.25 -5.10
C ASP A 122 -3.77 14.91 -4.69
N ILE A 123 -4.44 14.21 -5.62
CA ILE A 123 -4.93 12.84 -5.42
C ILE A 123 -3.76 11.89 -5.10
N ALA A 124 -2.71 11.89 -5.91
CA ALA A 124 -1.55 11.01 -5.70
C ALA A 124 -0.87 11.25 -4.35
N GLN A 125 -0.87 12.48 -3.84
CA GLN A 125 -0.38 12.81 -2.50
C GLN A 125 -1.28 12.23 -1.39
N ARG A 126 -2.61 12.25 -1.57
CA ARG A 126 -3.55 11.62 -0.64
C ARG A 126 -3.45 10.09 -0.68
N ASP A 127 -3.26 9.52 -1.85
CA ASP A 127 -3.03 8.09 -2.03
C ASP A 127 -1.72 7.63 -1.35
N LEU A 128 -0.66 8.44 -1.41
CA LEU A 128 0.57 8.20 -0.65
C LEU A 128 0.31 8.21 0.87
N SER A 129 -0.53 9.14 1.35
CA SER A 129 -0.92 9.19 2.77
C SER A 129 -1.71 7.95 3.17
N SER A 130 -2.65 7.51 2.32
CA SER A 130 -3.42 6.28 2.51
C SER A 130 -2.51 5.04 2.52
N ALA A 131 -1.56 4.94 1.57
CA ALA A 131 -0.61 3.83 1.51
C ALA A 131 0.30 3.76 2.77
N ARG A 132 0.63 4.92 3.36
CA ARG A 132 1.37 4.97 4.62
C ARG A 132 0.53 4.44 5.79
N ALA A 133 -0.75 4.80 5.87
CA ALA A 133 -1.67 4.29 6.88
C ALA A 133 -1.94 2.78 6.71
N ASP A 134 -2.10 2.32 5.46
CA ASP A 134 -2.25 0.90 5.14
C ASP A 134 -1.02 0.09 5.59
N LEU A 135 0.18 0.58 5.30
CA LEU A 135 1.42 -0.06 5.74
C LEU A 135 1.53 -0.08 7.27
N ARG A 136 1.18 1.04 7.94
CA ARG A 136 1.20 1.12 9.40
C ARG A 136 0.28 0.07 10.02
N ALA A 137 -0.95 -0.02 9.56
CA ALA A 137 -1.92 -1.00 10.05
C ALA A 137 -1.46 -2.44 9.79
N ALA A 138 -0.92 -2.72 8.59
CA ALA A 138 -0.39 -4.04 8.26
C ALA A 138 0.80 -4.44 9.15
N VAL A 139 1.69 -3.49 9.49
CA VAL A 139 2.81 -3.73 10.41
C VAL A 139 2.31 -3.99 11.82
N ILE A 140 1.36 -3.21 12.32
CA ILE A 140 0.76 -3.41 13.66
C ILE A 140 0.11 -4.80 13.75
N ALA A 141 -0.76 -5.14 12.79
CA ALA A 141 -1.41 -6.45 12.77
C ALA A 141 -0.39 -7.60 12.72
N ALA A 142 0.58 -7.54 11.79
CA ALA A 142 1.58 -8.59 11.66
C ALA A 142 2.53 -8.67 12.88
N PHE A 143 2.82 -7.55 13.53
CA PHE A 143 3.63 -7.51 14.75
C PHE A 143 2.93 -8.23 15.91
N PHE A 144 1.64 -7.95 16.12
CA PHE A 144 0.86 -8.64 17.14
C PHE A 144 0.56 -10.10 16.77
N ASP A 145 0.42 -10.44 15.48
CA ASP A 145 0.36 -11.85 15.03
C ASP A 145 1.63 -12.61 15.46
N VAL A 146 2.83 -12.02 15.34
CA VAL A 146 4.08 -12.62 15.82
C VAL A 146 4.09 -12.75 17.33
N ALA A 147 3.67 -11.72 18.07
CA ALA A 147 3.64 -11.74 19.53
C ALA A 147 2.71 -12.85 20.07
N VAL A 148 1.51 -12.95 19.49
CA VAL A 148 0.55 -14.01 19.83
C VAL A 148 1.11 -15.39 19.48
N ALA A 149 1.74 -15.55 18.32
CA ALA A 149 2.35 -16.83 17.93
C ALA A 149 3.52 -17.22 18.87
N GLN A 150 4.32 -16.26 19.34
CA GLN A 150 5.36 -16.52 20.36
C GLN A 150 4.77 -17.06 21.66
N GLU A 151 3.69 -16.43 22.13
CA GLU A 151 3.02 -16.85 23.35
C GLU A 151 2.31 -18.20 23.17
N THR A 152 1.73 -18.46 21.99
CA THR A 152 1.14 -19.77 21.66
C THR A 152 2.20 -20.89 21.69
N VAL A 153 3.41 -20.64 21.20
CA VAL A 153 4.52 -21.60 21.31
C VAL A 153 4.85 -21.86 22.78
N ARG A 154 4.93 -20.82 23.62
CA ARG A 154 5.20 -20.96 25.05
C ARG A 154 4.12 -21.79 25.75
N VAL A 155 2.86 -21.52 25.50
CA VAL A 155 1.72 -22.27 26.07
C VAL A 155 1.74 -23.74 25.62
N SER A 156 1.95 -23.99 24.32
CA SER A 156 2.00 -25.35 23.78
C SER A 156 3.19 -26.16 24.28
N GLN A 157 4.35 -25.53 24.49
CA GLN A 157 5.51 -26.17 25.12
C GLN A 157 5.21 -26.55 26.60
N GLY A 158 4.56 -25.65 27.36
CA GLY A 158 4.10 -25.94 28.70
C GLY A 158 3.12 -27.13 28.74
N ALA A 159 2.20 -27.23 27.77
CA ALA A 159 1.30 -28.36 27.63
C ALA A 159 2.06 -29.70 27.40
N VAL A 160 3.12 -29.70 26.62
CA VAL A 160 3.99 -30.87 26.41
C VAL A 160 4.64 -31.31 27.74
N GLU A 161 5.15 -30.39 28.54
CA GLU A 161 5.77 -30.68 29.83
C GLU A 161 4.77 -31.30 30.79
N ILE A 162 3.54 -30.73 30.84
CA ILE A 162 2.44 -31.28 31.67
C ILE A 162 2.09 -32.69 31.21
N ALA A 163 1.90 -32.92 29.91
CA ALA A 163 1.59 -34.25 29.38
C ALA A 163 2.71 -35.26 29.60
N GLN A 164 3.99 -34.87 29.57
CA GLN A 164 5.12 -35.73 29.94
C GLN A 164 5.07 -36.15 31.42
N ASN A 165 4.77 -35.19 32.30
CA ASN A 165 4.66 -35.46 33.72
C ASN A 165 3.48 -36.41 34.00
N ALA A 166 2.36 -36.17 33.34
CA ALA A 166 1.17 -37.03 33.45
C ALA A 166 1.46 -38.46 32.97
N LEU A 167 2.18 -38.63 31.85
CA LEU A 167 2.59 -39.95 31.37
C LEU A 167 3.50 -40.68 32.38
N ARG A 168 4.53 -40.00 32.90
CA ARG A 168 5.41 -40.61 33.92
C ARG A 168 4.65 -41.07 35.17
N LEU A 169 3.67 -40.29 35.61
CA LEU A 169 2.87 -40.65 36.77
C LEU A 169 1.95 -41.83 36.46
N ALA A 170 1.29 -41.84 35.30
CA ALA A 170 0.46 -42.95 34.85
C ALA A 170 1.24 -44.27 34.75
N GLU A 171 2.47 -44.22 34.14
CA GLU A 171 3.32 -45.43 34.05
C GLU A 171 3.75 -45.97 35.42
N ARG A 172 4.08 -45.09 36.38
CA ARG A 172 4.38 -45.50 37.76
C ARG A 172 3.17 -46.19 38.47
N ARG A 173 1.97 -45.64 38.25
CA ARG A 173 0.73 -46.23 38.83
C ARG A 173 0.40 -47.57 38.20
N VAL A 174 0.57 -47.72 36.90
CA VAL A 174 0.39 -49.01 36.21
C VAL A 174 1.41 -50.01 36.66
N ALA A 175 2.70 -49.65 36.76
CA ALA A 175 3.75 -50.53 37.25
C ALA A 175 3.54 -50.98 38.69
N ALA A 176 2.95 -50.15 39.55
CA ALA A 176 2.57 -50.47 40.92
C ALA A 176 1.24 -51.22 41.04
N GLY A 177 0.57 -51.61 39.95
CA GLY A 177 -0.73 -52.28 39.94
C GLY A 177 -1.90 -51.39 40.42
N LYS A 178 -1.70 -50.06 40.53
CA LYS A 178 -2.69 -49.12 41.06
C LYS A 178 -3.58 -48.49 39.96
N ALA A 179 -3.28 -48.78 38.69
CA ALA A 179 -4.03 -48.28 37.53
C ALA A 179 -4.03 -49.30 36.38
N PRO A 180 -5.08 -49.32 35.54
CA PRO A 180 -5.10 -50.20 34.36
C PRO A 180 -4.12 -49.67 33.27
N PRO A 181 -3.57 -50.58 32.42
CA PRO A 181 -2.65 -50.20 31.32
C PRO A 181 -3.23 -49.15 30.34
N LEU A 182 -4.56 -49.09 30.24
CA LEU A 182 -5.26 -48.10 29.44
C LEU A 182 -4.92 -46.65 29.84
N GLU A 183 -4.64 -46.37 31.13
CA GLU A 183 -4.29 -45.04 31.64
C GLU A 183 -2.96 -44.56 31.03
N SER A 184 -1.93 -45.38 31.01
CA SER A 184 -0.65 -45.03 30.37
C SER A 184 -0.75 -44.90 28.84
N SER A 185 -1.60 -45.71 28.21
CA SER A 185 -1.85 -45.61 26.77
C SER A 185 -2.53 -44.30 26.42
N LYS A 186 -3.53 -43.84 27.16
CA LYS A 186 -4.18 -42.52 26.98
C LYS A 186 -3.20 -41.37 27.22
N ALA A 187 -2.38 -41.43 28.27
CA ALA A 187 -1.36 -40.43 28.55
C ALA A 187 -0.31 -40.34 27.43
N ARG A 188 0.05 -41.45 26.79
CA ARG A 188 0.99 -41.45 25.66
C ARG A 188 0.38 -40.82 24.43
N VAL A 189 -0.89 -41.06 24.14
CA VAL A 189 -1.60 -40.38 23.02
C VAL A 189 -1.68 -38.88 23.27
N GLU A 190 -1.99 -38.45 24.50
CA GLU A 190 -2.06 -37.04 24.85
C GLU A 190 -0.71 -36.35 24.69
N LEU A 191 0.39 -36.97 25.14
CA LEU A 191 1.73 -36.44 24.90
C LEU A 191 2.05 -36.32 23.40
N ALA A 192 1.63 -37.30 22.60
CA ALA A 192 1.83 -37.24 21.15
C ALA A 192 1.05 -36.06 20.53
N ASN A 193 -0.21 -35.84 20.91
CA ASN A 193 -1.05 -34.73 20.48
C ASN A 193 -0.42 -33.38 20.89
N SER A 194 -0.04 -33.22 22.16
CA SER A 194 0.61 -31.99 22.63
C SER A 194 1.91 -31.65 21.85
N ARG A 195 2.69 -32.67 21.49
CA ARG A 195 3.89 -32.47 20.64
C ARG A 195 3.56 -32.05 19.22
N ILE A 196 2.47 -32.56 18.64
CA ILE A 196 1.98 -32.16 17.33
C ILE A 196 1.56 -30.68 17.36
N GLU A 197 0.78 -30.28 18.38
CA GLU A 197 0.33 -28.91 18.58
C GLU A 197 1.50 -27.95 18.78
N ALA A 198 2.51 -28.32 19.58
CA ALA A 198 3.70 -27.49 19.76
C ALA A 198 4.50 -27.28 18.45
N ARG A 199 4.61 -28.32 17.61
CA ARG A 199 5.23 -28.17 16.26
C ARG A 199 4.42 -27.30 15.33
N ALA A 200 3.08 -27.41 15.39
CA ALA A 200 2.19 -26.55 14.60
C ALA A 200 2.33 -25.08 15.02
N ALA A 201 2.40 -24.81 16.34
CA ALA A 201 2.61 -23.48 16.88
C ALA A 201 3.97 -22.89 16.43
N ASP A 202 5.05 -23.69 16.47
CA ASP A 202 6.37 -23.23 15.97
C ASP A 202 6.32 -22.88 14.47
N SER A 203 5.69 -23.74 13.66
CA SER A 203 5.50 -23.46 12.23
C SER A 203 4.70 -22.19 11.99
N ALA A 204 3.65 -21.93 12.78
CA ALA A 204 2.84 -20.71 12.70
C ALA A 204 3.68 -19.47 13.07
N LEU A 205 4.52 -19.56 14.10
CA LEU A 205 5.45 -18.48 14.46
C LEU A 205 6.41 -18.13 13.33
N GLN A 206 7.00 -19.14 12.67
CA GLN A 206 7.86 -18.91 11.52
C GLN A 206 7.11 -18.25 10.35
N ALA A 207 5.87 -18.62 10.11
CA ALA A 207 5.02 -18.00 9.09
C ALA A 207 4.70 -16.54 9.44
N ALA A 208 4.33 -16.26 10.69
CA ALA A 208 4.05 -14.88 11.16
C ALA A 208 5.29 -13.98 11.04
N ARG A 209 6.49 -14.47 11.40
CA ARG A 209 7.74 -13.72 11.24
C ARG A 209 8.01 -13.38 9.78
N ARG A 210 7.83 -14.34 8.84
CA ARG A 210 7.99 -14.09 7.40
C ARG A 210 6.99 -13.06 6.89
N LYS A 211 5.73 -13.13 7.32
CA LYS A 211 4.68 -12.16 6.97
C LYS A 211 5.06 -10.75 7.41
N LEU A 212 5.56 -10.59 8.63
CA LEU A 212 6.03 -9.29 9.12
C LEU A 212 7.24 -8.78 8.32
N GLY A 213 8.26 -9.63 8.10
CA GLY A 213 9.45 -9.26 7.33
C GLY A 213 9.16 -8.88 5.87
N GLN A 214 8.15 -9.49 5.25
CA GLN A 214 7.73 -9.19 3.89
C GLN A 214 7.30 -7.72 3.72
N LEU A 215 6.74 -7.07 4.75
CA LEU A 215 6.27 -5.70 4.68
C LEU A 215 7.39 -4.68 4.40
N TRP A 216 8.63 -5.03 4.71
CA TRP A 216 9.82 -4.22 4.37
C TRP A 216 10.79 -4.93 3.42
N GLY A 217 10.32 -5.96 2.69
CA GLY A 217 11.08 -6.63 1.65
C GLY A 217 12.14 -7.60 2.17
N ALA A 218 12.03 -8.08 3.42
CA ALA A 218 12.91 -9.10 3.99
C ALA A 218 12.16 -10.45 4.09
N PRO A 219 12.24 -11.32 3.09
CA PRO A 219 11.55 -12.62 3.10
C PRO A 219 12.09 -13.59 4.18
N GLN A 220 13.33 -13.38 4.61
CA GLN A 220 13.89 -14.00 5.80
C GLN A 220 13.91 -12.96 6.92
N PRO A 221 13.24 -13.22 8.06
CA PRO A 221 13.21 -12.28 9.16
C PRO A 221 14.60 -12.06 9.75
N ASP A 222 14.95 -10.81 9.94
CA ASP A 222 16.20 -10.33 10.53
C ASP A 222 16.11 -10.10 12.05
N PHE A 223 15.03 -10.61 12.67
CA PHE A 223 14.77 -10.54 14.12
C PHE A 223 14.41 -11.91 14.70
N ALA A 224 14.75 -12.13 15.96
CA ALA A 224 14.46 -13.39 16.65
C ALA A 224 13.08 -13.37 17.37
N GLN A 225 12.78 -12.24 18.01
CA GLN A 225 11.56 -12.07 18.82
C GLN A 225 11.01 -10.67 18.67
N VAL A 226 9.72 -10.50 18.98
CA VAL A 226 9.09 -9.19 19.13
C VAL A 226 8.77 -8.95 20.61
N GLY A 227 8.95 -7.70 21.06
CA GLY A 227 8.58 -7.24 22.39
C GLY A 227 7.25 -6.54 22.37
N ALA A 228 6.17 -7.24 22.65
CA ALA A 228 4.83 -6.69 22.77
C ALA A 228 4.33 -6.82 24.21
N ASP A 229 3.63 -5.78 24.69
CA ASP A 229 2.80 -5.89 25.89
C ASP A 229 1.44 -6.45 25.46
N LEU A 230 1.16 -7.71 25.87
CA LEU A 230 -0.08 -8.40 25.63
C LEU A 230 -1.08 -8.25 26.79
N ASP A 231 -0.73 -7.52 27.82
CA ASP A 231 -1.59 -7.32 29.00
C ASP A 231 -2.53 -6.13 28.85
N THR A 232 -2.19 -5.18 27.97
CA THR A 232 -2.99 -3.98 27.76
C THR A 232 -3.81 -4.10 26.46
N LEU A 233 -5.14 -3.95 26.60
CA LEU A 233 -6.03 -3.85 25.44
C LEU A 233 -5.91 -2.46 24.79
N PRO A 234 -5.93 -2.38 23.46
CA PRO A 234 -6.02 -1.09 22.78
C PRO A 234 -7.32 -0.38 23.18
N ARG A 235 -7.29 0.94 23.12
CA ARG A 235 -8.47 1.78 23.38
C ARG A 235 -8.95 2.37 22.06
N ARG A 236 -10.26 2.52 21.91
CA ARG A 236 -10.84 3.25 20.79
C ARG A 236 -11.55 4.52 21.27
N GLU A 237 -11.62 5.48 20.40
CA GLU A 237 -12.39 6.71 20.55
C GLU A 237 -13.90 6.44 20.46
N ALA A 238 -14.73 7.42 20.83
CA ALA A 238 -16.17 7.33 20.68
C ALA A 238 -16.53 7.24 19.17
N ILE A 239 -17.66 6.59 18.88
CA ILE A 239 -18.06 6.35 17.48
C ILE A 239 -18.29 7.66 16.70
N ASP A 240 -18.77 8.71 17.37
CA ASP A 240 -19.02 9.98 16.72
C ASP A 240 -17.72 10.71 16.36
N ASP A 241 -16.69 10.61 17.21
CA ASP A 241 -15.35 11.13 16.93
C ASP A 241 -14.71 10.38 15.74
N LEU A 242 -14.87 9.05 15.69
CA LEU A 242 -14.37 8.25 14.56
C LEU A 242 -15.08 8.60 13.25
N ARG A 243 -16.39 8.87 13.27
CA ARG A 243 -17.14 9.33 12.08
C ARG A 243 -16.68 10.72 11.62
N ALA A 244 -16.44 11.63 12.57
CA ALA A 244 -15.90 12.95 12.25
C ALA A 244 -14.50 12.85 11.61
N ALA A 245 -13.63 11.99 12.16
CA ALA A 245 -12.31 11.73 11.60
C ALA A 245 -12.37 11.08 10.21
N LEU A 246 -13.35 10.19 9.96
CA LEU A 246 -13.54 9.57 8.64
C LEU A 246 -13.80 10.60 7.56
N ALA A 247 -14.62 11.61 7.83
CA ALA A 247 -14.97 12.66 6.86
C ALA A 247 -13.74 13.45 6.35
N THR A 248 -12.68 13.51 7.14
CA THR A 248 -11.40 14.18 6.80
C THR A 248 -10.27 13.22 6.49
N SER A 249 -10.57 11.92 6.35
CA SER A 249 -9.56 10.90 6.04
C SER A 249 -8.96 11.12 4.65
N PRO A 250 -7.69 10.74 4.42
CA PRO A 250 -7.04 10.89 3.12
C PRO A 250 -7.81 10.23 1.97
N ARG A 251 -8.47 9.10 2.23
CA ARG A 251 -9.31 8.41 1.22
C ARG A 251 -10.56 9.20 0.85
N MET A 252 -11.24 9.80 1.83
CA MET A 252 -12.38 10.66 1.56
C MET A 252 -11.97 11.94 0.83
N GLU A 253 -10.83 12.53 1.20
CA GLU A 253 -10.29 13.68 0.49
C GLU A 253 -9.88 13.35 -0.95
N ALA A 254 -9.22 12.21 -1.19
CA ALA A 254 -8.90 11.74 -2.55
C ALA A 254 -10.17 11.52 -3.39
N GLY A 255 -11.22 10.96 -2.79
CA GLY A 255 -12.52 10.79 -3.44
C GLY A 255 -13.15 12.12 -3.84
N ARG A 256 -13.13 13.12 -2.96
CA ARG A 256 -13.61 14.48 -3.25
C ARG A 256 -12.81 15.14 -4.38
N LEU A 257 -11.48 15.06 -4.32
CA LEU A 257 -10.60 15.58 -5.37
C LEU A 257 -10.84 14.87 -6.71
N SER A 258 -11.19 13.59 -6.70
CA SER A 258 -11.54 12.84 -7.91
C SER A 258 -12.81 13.36 -8.58
N VAL A 259 -13.80 13.83 -7.81
CA VAL A 259 -14.98 14.53 -8.36
C VAL A 259 -14.58 15.85 -9.00
N GLU A 260 -13.71 16.63 -8.36
CA GLU A 260 -13.19 17.88 -8.91
C GLU A 260 -12.35 17.64 -10.17
N MET A 261 -11.55 16.59 -10.19
CA MET A 261 -10.77 16.17 -11.35
C MET A 261 -11.68 15.78 -12.54
N GLY A 262 -12.77 15.05 -12.29
CA GLY A 262 -13.77 14.75 -13.33
C GLY A 262 -14.37 16.01 -13.96
N ARG A 263 -14.64 17.04 -13.17
CA ARG A 263 -15.08 18.36 -13.65
C ARG A 263 -13.99 19.09 -14.41
N ALA A 264 -12.74 19.05 -13.91
CA ALA A 264 -11.62 19.69 -14.59
C ALA A 264 -11.33 19.02 -15.96
N GLN A 265 -11.46 17.69 -16.04
CA GLN A 265 -11.30 16.96 -17.29
C GLN A 265 -12.40 17.32 -18.31
N LEU A 266 -13.63 17.55 -17.86
CA LEU A 266 -14.70 18.08 -18.70
C LEU A 266 -14.33 19.47 -19.26
N GLU A 267 -13.75 20.35 -18.46
CA GLU A 267 -13.26 21.67 -18.95
C GLU A 267 -12.11 21.54 -19.94
N VAL A 268 -11.22 20.54 -19.77
CA VAL A 268 -10.20 20.20 -20.77
C VAL A 268 -10.87 19.87 -22.11
N GLU A 269 -11.88 18.99 -22.11
CA GLU A 269 -12.56 18.62 -23.36
C GLU A 269 -13.39 19.79 -23.97
N LYS A 270 -13.99 20.63 -23.13
CA LYS A 270 -14.66 21.85 -23.60
C LYS A 270 -13.69 22.85 -24.24
N SER A 271 -12.46 23.00 -23.68
CA SER A 271 -11.47 23.91 -24.22
C SER A 271 -10.99 23.51 -25.62
N LYS A 272 -10.99 22.21 -25.94
CA LYS A 272 -10.61 21.68 -27.27
C LYS A 272 -11.59 22.07 -28.39
N ARG A 273 -12.78 22.59 -28.05
CA ARG A 273 -13.72 23.15 -29.05
C ARG A 273 -13.16 24.39 -29.75
N TYR A 274 -12.24 25.09 -29.10
CA TYR A 274 -11.57 26.24 -29.69
C TYR A 274 -10.35 25.76 -30.46
N PRO A 275 -10.23 26.04 -31.80
CA PRO A 275 -9.06 25.67 -32.58
C PRO A 275 -7.84 26.44 -32.14
N ASP A 276 -6.66 25.85 -32.28
CA ASP A 276 -5.40 26.54 -32.11
C ASP A 276 -5.07 27.33 -33.39
N ILE A 277 -4.39 28.43 -33.23
CA ILE A 277 -3.89 29.25 -34.36
C ILE A 277 -2.43 28.92 -34.54
N THR A 278 -2.03 28.58 -35.78
CA THR A 278 -0.62 28.44 -36.13
C THR A 278 -0.13 29.69 -36.81
N LEU A 279 0.83 30.36 -36.20
CA LEU A 279 1.56 31.48 -36.79
C LEU A 279 2.79 30.94 -37.49
N SER A 280 3.03 31.41 -38.74
CA SER A 280 4.20 30.98 -39.49
C SER A 280 4.93 32.17 -40.08
N ALA A 281 6.26 32.07 -40.09
CA ALA A 281 7.14 33.04 -40.76
C ALA A 281 8.25 32.27 -41.51
N GLY A 282 8.53 32.64 -42.73
CA GLY A 282 9.47 31.92 -43.57
C GLY A 282 10.14 32.77 -44.64
N VAL A 283 11.11 32.12 -45.28
CA VAL A 283 11.80 32.68 -46.45
C VAL A 283 11.77 31.65 -47.56
N ALA A 284 11.28 32.05 -48.73
CA ALA A 284 11.34 31.26 -49.94
C ALA A 284 12.43 31.81 -50.87
N ARG A 285 13.39 30.99 -51.26
CA ARG A 285 14.39 31.28 -52.27
C ARG A 285 13.91 30.76 -53.63
N ASP A 286 13.63 31.67 -54.50
CA ASP A 286 13.20 31.41 -55.87
C ASP A 286 14.42 31.53 -56.82
N ASN A 287 14.82 30.39 -57.39
CA ASN A 287 15.98 30.35 -58.28
C ASN A 287 15.68 30.94 -59.65
N GLU A 288 14.43 30.91 -60.12
CA GLU A 288 14.04 31.50 -61.43
C GLU A 288 14.12 33.03 -61.38
N GLN A 289 13.64 33.62 -60.28
CA GLN A 289 13.69 35.09 -60.12
C GLN A 289 14.97 35.54 -59.40
N GLY A 290 15.81 34.64 -58.91
CA GLY A 290 17.08 34.95 -58.27
C GLY A 290 16.96 35.74 -56.97
N ARG A 291 15.79 35.70 -56.28
CA ARG A 291 15.49 36.49 -55.07
C ARG A 291 14.90 35.69 -53.94
N ASN A 292 15.07 36.23 -52.75
CA ASN A 292 14.42 35.72 -51.55
C ASN A 292 13.10 36.48 -51.32
N LYS A 293 12.05 35.73 -50.97
CA LYS A 293 10.72 36.25 -50.63
C LYS A 293 10.43 35.94 -49.16
N ALA A 294 10.09 36.92 -48.33
CA ALA A 294 9.58 36.71 -46.99
C ALA A 294 8.11 36.23 -47.07
N GLN A 295 7.77 35.25 -46.23
CA GLN A 295 6.41 34.71 -46.15
C GLN A 295 5.93 34.78 -44.70
N PHE A 296 4.69 35.21 -44.52
CA PHE A 296 4.00 35.21 -43.24
C PHE A 296 2.65 34.51 -43.45
N GLY A 297 2.27 33.66 -42.50
CA GLY A 297 1.04 32.93 -42.60
C GLY A 297 0.36 32.79 -41.25
N VAL A 298 -0.96 32.67 -41.29
CA VAL A 298 -1.80 32.31 -40.15
C VAL A 298 -2.72 31.19 -40.63
N ALA A 299 -2.64 30.05 -39.96
CA ALA A 299 -3.53 28.93 -40.24
C ALA A 299 -4.49 28.73 -39.05
N ILE A 300 -5.78 28.68 -39.37
CA ILE A 300 -6.86 28.48 -38.38
C ILE A 300 -7.73 27.31 -38.86
N PRO A 301 -7.74 26.16 -38.16
CA PRO A 301 -8.67 25.07 -38.46
C PRO A 301 -10.12 25.53 -38.24
N LEU A 302 -11.01 25.20 -39.17
CA LEU A 302 -12.44 25.50 -39.02
C LEU A 302 -13.21 24.29 -38.51
N PRO A 303 -13.76 24.32 -37.30
CA PRO A 303 -14.44 23.19 -36.69
C PRO A 303 -15.87 23.05 -37.23
N LEU A 304 -16.01 22.68 -38.51
CA LEU A 304 -17.33 22.56 -39.16
C LEU A 304 -18.06 21.28 -38.76
N PHE A 305 -17.36 20.17 -38.72
CA PHE A 305 -17.89 18.85 -38.45
C PHE A 305 -17.51 18.32 -37.07
N ASP A 306 -16.22 18.37 -36.75
CA ASP A 306 -15.70 17.96 -35.44
C ASP A 306 -15.60 19.21 -34.52
N ARG A 307 -16.46 19.22 -33.51
CA ARG A 307 -16.51 20.23 -32.45
C ARG A 307 -16.21 19.61 -31.09
N ASN A 308 -15.53 18.47 -31.07
CA ASN A 308 -15.24 17.68 -29.88
C ASN A 308 -16.50 17.27 -29.09
N GLN A 309 -17.68 17.18 -29.75
CA GLN A 309 -18.96 16.96 -29.09
C GLN A 309 -19.06 15.59 -28.40
N GLY A 310 -18.49 14.55 -29.01
CA GLY A 310 -18.48 13.19 -28.44
C GLY A 310 -17.64 13.09 -27.18
N ASN A 311 -16.41 13.67 -27.19
CA ASN A 311 -15.54 13.67 -26.02
C ASN A 311 -16.11 14.53 -24.88
N VAL A 312 -16.75 15.67 -25.19
CA VAL A 312 -17.42 16.48 -24.17
C VAL A 312 -18.57 15.71 -23.53
N TYR A 313 -19.38 14.97 -24.33
CA TYR A 313 -20.43 14.11 -23.77
C TYR A 313 -19.83 13.01 -22.88
N SER A 314 -18.79 12.33 -23.36
CA SER A 314 -18.08 11.29 -22.59
C SER A 314 -17.53 11.84 -21.26
N ALA A 315 -16.83 12.98 -21.29
CA ALA A 315 -16.29 13.63 -20.10
C ALA A 315 -17.40 14.07 -19.13
N THR A 316 -18.57 14.48 -19.64
CA THR A 316 -19.75 14.79 -18.81
C THR A 316 -20.21 13.55 -18.05
N MET A 317 -20.37 12.41 -18.74
CA MET A 317 -20.76 11.14 -18.10
C MET A 317 -19.70 10.66 -17.10
N GLN A 318 -18.42 10.85 -17.41
CA GLN A 318 -17.31 10.55 -16.49
C GLN A 318 -17.36 11.41 -15.22
N SER A 319 -17.74 12.69 -15.34
CA SER A 319 -17.92 13.57 -14.19
C SER A 319 -19.07 13.10 -13.28
N TYR A 320 -20.18 12.61 -13.85
CA TYR A 320 -21.28 12.03 -13.09
C TYR A 320 -20.86 10.72 -12.43
N LYS A 321 -20.15 9.84 -13.18
CA LYS A 321 -19.57 8.61 -12.61
C LYS A 321 -18.69 8.90 -11.40
N ALA A 322 -17.83 9.93 -11.45
CA ALA A 322 -16.98 10.29 -10.32
C ALA A 322 -17.80 10.70 -9.08
N GLN A 323 -18.93 11.37 -9.25
CA GLN A 323 -19.84 11.72 -8.15
C GLN A 323 -20.49 10.48 -7.53
N ASP A 324 -20.94 9.53 -8.36
CA ASP A 324 -21.56 8.30 -7.86
C ASP A 324 -20.53 7.41 -7.15
N MET A 325 -19.30 7.33 -7.67
CA MET A 325 -18.20 6.61 -7.03
C MET A 325 -17.78 7.23 -5.68
N TYR A 326 -17.90 8.56 -5.53
CA TYR A 326 -17.65 9.21 -4.25
C TYR A 326 -18.73 8.85 -3.21
N ARG A 327 -20.01 8.81 -3.60
CA ARG A 327 -21.11 8.37 -2.71
C ARG A 327 -20.95 6.90 -2.29
N GLU A 328 -20.56 6.04 -3.24
CA GLU A 328 -20.26 4.63 -2.95
C GLU A 328 -19.11 4.51 -1.96
N LEU A 329 -18.01 5.25 -2.18
CA LEU A 329 -16.86 5.28 -1.29
C LEU A 329 -17.24 5.69 0.15
N GLU A 330 -18.04 6.74 0.30
CA GLU A 330 -18.54 7.22 1.59
C GLU A 330 -19.35 6.15 2.31
N SER A 331 -20.30 5.52 1.59
CA SER A 331 -21.12 4.44 2.14
C SER A 331 -20.28 3.24 2.56
N ARG A 332 -19.34 2.82 1.72
CA ARG A 332 -18.44 1.68 1.98
C ARG A 332 -17.53 1.94 3.17
N LEU A 333 -16.83 3.08 3.20
CA LEU A 333 -15.92 3.40 4.31
C LEU A 333 -16.68 3.55 5.64
N THR A 334 -17.91 4.06 5.61
CA THR A 334 -18.77 4.12 6.79
C THR A 334 -19.14 2.71 7.27
N ALA A 335 -19.50 1.82 6.37
CA ALA A 335 -19.82 0.42 6.71
C ALA A 335 -18.58 -0.32 7.24
N ASP A 336 -17.42 -0.17 6.59
CA ASP A 336 -16.16 -0.78 7.01
C ASP A 336 -15.74 -0.30 8.41
N LEU A 337 -15.90 1.00 8.69
CA LEU A 337 -15.63 1.57 10.03
C LEU A 337 -16.55 0.96 11.09
N LEU A 338 -17.85 0.90 10.83
CA LEU A 338 -18.81 0.33 11.77
C LEU A 338 -18.55 -1.16 12.03
N GLN A 339 -18.19 -1.90 10.99
CA GLN A 339 -17.80 -3.30 11.09
C GLN A 339 -16.53 -3.46 11.95
N SER A 340 -15.49 -2.67 11.70
CA SER A 340 -14.23 -2.72 12.48
C SER A 340 -14.46 -2.34 13.94
N VAL A 341 -15.32 -1.35 14.22
CA VAL A 341 -15.72 -0.97 15.58
C VAL A 341 -16.46 -2.13 16.27
N SER A 342 -17.40 -2.78 15.59
CA SER A 342 -18.13 -3.91 16.16
C SER A 342 -17.21 -5.10 16.45
N GLN A 343 -16.27 -5.39 15.56
CA GLN A 343 -15.24 -6.42 15.76
C GLN A 343 -14.33 -6.09 16.94
N PHE A 344 -13.92 -4.83 17.06
CA PHE A 344 -13.13 -4.36 18.19
C PHE A 344 -13.87 -4.53 19.51
N ASP A 345 -15.13 -4.08 19.58
CA ASP A 345 -15.93 -4.18 20.81
C ASP A 345 -16.18 -5.64 21.24
N LEU A 346 -16.48 -6.50 20.27
CA LEU A 346 -16.63 -7.94 20.52
C LEU A 346 -15.32 -8.53 21.08
N ALA A 347 -14.19 -8.28 20.41
CA ALA A 347 -12.91 -8.81 20.81
C ALA A 347 -12.46 -8.26 22.17
N ALA A 348 -12.63 -6.97 22.42
CA ALA A 348 -12.28 -6.32 23.69
C ALA A 348 -13.14 -6.82 24.85
N ASN A 349 -14.45 -7.05 24.64
CA ASN A 349 -15.35 -7.63 25.64
C ASN A 349 -14.97 -9.09 25.94
N SER A 350 -14.76 -9.89 24.89
CA SER A 350 -14.35 -11.29 25.04
C SER A 350 -13.00 -11.42 25.75
N ALA A 351 -12.01 -10.57 25.43
CA ALA A 351 -10.72 -10.59 26.12
C ALA A 351 -10.85 -10.27 27.61
N ARG A 352 -11.74 -9.32 27.98
CA ARG A 352 -12.03 -9.03 29.40
C ARG A 352 -12.67 -10.24 30.11
N GLU A 353 -13.61 -10.91 29.47
CA GLU A 353 -14.26 -12.12 30.02
C GLU A 353 -13.26 -13.25 30.18
N TYR A 354 -12.41 -13.51 29.18
CA TYR A 354 -11.33 -14.50 29.32
C TYR A 354 -10.45 -14.22 30.53
N ARG A 355 -10.02 -12.96 30.69
CA ARG A 355 -9.12 -12.56 31.77
C ARG A 355 -9.80 -12.59 33.16
N ALA A 356 -11.07 -12.20 33.22
CA ALA A 356 -11.80 -12.11 34.49
C ALA A 356 -12.32 -13.48 34.98
N THR A 357 -12.75 -14.34 34.09
CA THR A 357 -13.51 -15.53 34.43
C THR A 357 -12.85 -16.81 33.91
N VAL A 358 -12.57 -16.92 32.60
CA VAL A 358 -12.18 -18.17 31.97
C VAL A 358 -10.78 -18.61 32.40
N LEU A 359 -9.78 -17.72 32.34
CA LEU A 359 -8.40 -18.10 32.69
C LEU A 359 -8.21 -18.43 34.15
N PRO A 360 -8.73 -17.65 35.13
CA PRO A 360 -8.62 -18.00 36.55
C PRO A 360 -9.36 -19.31 36.87
N GLY A 361 -10.59 -19.47 36.35
CA GLY A 361 -11.39 -20.70 36.62
C GLY A 361 -10.76 -21.95 36.04
N ALA A 362 -10.22 -21.87 34.81
CA ALA A 362 -9.53 -22.99 34.19
C ALA A 362 -8.21 -23.36 34.93
N ALA A 363 -7.47 -22.35 35.41
CA ALA A 363 -6.27 -22.58 36.21
C ALA A 363 -6.56 -23.23 37.56
N GLU A 364 -7.60 -22.77 38.25
CA GLU A 364 -8.07 -23.35 39.52
C GLU A 364 -8.57 -24.79 39.33
N ALA A 365 -9.37 -25.05 38.31
CA ALA A 365 -9.85 -26.37 37.96
C ALA A 365 -8.70 -27.35 37.70
N TYR A 366 -7.71 -26.92 36.90
CA TYR A 366 -6.53 -27.75 36.63
C TYR A 366 -5.71 -28.02 37.88
N ASP A 367 -5.42 -27.05 38.74
CA ASP A 367 -4.65 -27.23 39.96
C ASP A 367 -5.39 -28.15 40.93
N SER A 368 -6.71 -28.03 41.07
CA SER A 368 -7.56 -28.87 41.89
C SER A 368 -7.59 -30.34 41.38
N ALA A 369 -7.76 -30.52 40.06
CA ALA A 369 -7.74 -31.82 39.43
C ALA A 369 -6.37 -32.51 39.60
N ARG A 370 -5.27 -31.79 39.42
CA ARG A 370 -3.91 -32.29 39.62
C ARG A 370 -3.67 -32.74 41.07
N LYS A 371 -4.00 -31.92 42.07
CA LYS A 371 -3.86 -32.24 43.48
C LYS A 371 -4.75 -33.43 43.88
N GLY A 372 -5.99 -33.46 43.36
CA GLY A 372 -6.93 -34.59 43.61
C GLY A 372 -6.40 -35.90 43.02
N PHE A 373 -5.79 -35.86 41.84
CA PHE A 373 -5.18 -37.03 41.20
C PHE A 373 -3.95 -37.53 41.98
N GLU A 374 -3.08 -36.64 42.43
CA GLU A 374 -1.94 -36.99 43.30
C GLU A 374 -2.40 -37.65 44.60
N ALA A 375 -3.53 -37.19 45.15
CA ALA A 375 -4.16 -37.79 46.33
C ALA A 375 -5.00 -39.05 46.02
N GLY A 376 -5.13 -39.47 44.77
CA GLY A 376 -5.92 -40.63 44.34
C GLY A 376 -7.44 -40.47 44.40
N LYS A 377 -7.93 -39.23 44.52
CA LYS A 377 -9.36 -38.86 44.64
C LYS A 377 -10.03 -38.51 43.30
N VAL A 378 -9.23 -38.16 42.28
CA VAL A 378 -9.66 -37.70 40.96
C VAL A 378 -9.08 -38.61 39.90
N SER A 379 -9.81 -38.89 38.84
CA SER A 379 -9.36 -39.75 37.76
C SER A 379 -8.34 -39.02 36.87
N PHE A 380 -7.48 -39.77 36.17
CA PHE A 380 -6.55 -39.22 35.19
C PHE A 380 -7.28 -38.47 34.05
N LEU A 381 -8.47 -38.94 33.68
CA LEU A 381 -9.27 -38.34 32.63
C LEU A 381 -9.71 -36.91 33.00
N GLU A 382 -10.08 -36.66 34.24
CA GLU A 382 -10.47 -35.35 34.75
C GLU A 382 -9.28 -34.36 34.73
N VAL A 383 -8.07 -34.84 35.03
CA VAL A 383 -6.85 -34.00 34.91
C VAL A 383 -6.56 -33.61 33.48
N LEU A 384 -6.70 -34.56 32.52
CA LEU A 384 -6.52 -34.28 31.10
C LEU A 384 -7.56 -33.29 30.58
N ASP A 385 -8.81 -33.41 30.99
CA ASP A 385 -9.89 -32.51 30.60
C ASP A 385 -9.66 -31.11 31.14
N ALA A 386 -9.29 -30.97 32.40
CA ALA A 386 -8.94 -29.69 33.00
C ALA A 386 -7.70 -29.05 32.34
N GLN A 387 -6.69 -29.83 31.96
CA GLN A 387 -5.52 -29.36 31.23
C GLN A 387 -5.89 -28.82 29.83
N ARG A 388 -6.73 -29.57 29.10
CA ARG A 388 -7.21 -29.14 27.79
C ARG A 388 -7.99 -27.83 27.88
N THR A 389 -8.88 -27.72 28.86
CA THR A 389 -9.66 -26.51 29.14
C THR A 389 -8.75 -25.32 29.40
N LEU A 390 -7.71 -25.48 30.22
CA LEU A 390 -6.73 -24.43 30.49
C LEU A 390 -5.96 -24.02 29.23
N SER A 391 -5.47 -24.98 28.44
CA SER A 391 -4.75 -24.72 27.19
C SER A 391 -5.63 -24.02 26.17
N GLN A 392 -6.88 -24.49 25.99
CA GLN A 392 -7.85 -23.86 25.09
C GLN A 392 -8.22 -22.44 25.54
N GLY A 393 -8.38 -22.21 26.83
CA GLY A 393 -8.63 -20.91 27.43
C GLY A 393 -7.50 -19.94 27.12
N ASN A 394 -6.24 -20.32 27.31
CA ASN A 394 -5.08 -19.49 27.01
C ASN A 394 -5.00 -19.15 25.50
N ILE A 395 -5.13 -20.15 24.61
CA ILE A 395 -5.10 -19.94 23.16
C ILE A 395 -6.28 -19.07 22.71
N GLY A 396 -7.49 -19.31 23.28
CA GLY A 396 -8.67 -18.51 23.02
C GLY A 396 -8.47 -17.03 23.37
N TYR A 397 -7.91 -16.75 24.55
CA TYR A 397 -7.55 -15.41 24.98
C TYR A 397 -6.60 -14.71 24.00
N LEU A 398 -5.52 -15.41 23.60
CA LEU A 398 -4.52 -14.86 22.66
C LEU A 398 -5.13 -14.55 21.30
N ASN A 399 -6.01 -15.40 20.77
CA ASN A 399 -6.69 -15.18 19.50
C ASN A 399 -7.62 -13.96 19.55
N VAL A 400 -8.36 -13.80 20.65
CA VAL A 400 -9.25 -12.65 20.83
C VAL A 400 -8.44 -11.36 20.99
N LEU A 401 -7.32 -11.43 21.68
CA LEU A 401 -6.40 -10.30 21.83
C LEU A 401 -5.82 -9.86 20.47
N ALA A 402 -5.36 -10.82 19.65
CA ALA A 402 -4.92 -10.54 18.29
C ALA A 402 -6.02 -9.86 17.46
N SER A 403 -7.26 -10.35 17.57
CA SER A 403 -8.42 -9.78 16.88
C SER A 403 -8.69 -8.32 17.32
N ALA A 404 -8.51 -8.00 18.61
CA ALA A 404 -8.68 -6.64 19.13
C ALA A 404 -7.63 -5.67 18.54
N TYR A 405 -6.36 -6.10 18.49
CA TYR A 405 -5.29 -5.28 17.89
C TYR A 405 -5.48 -5.12 16.39
N GLN A 406 -5.90 -6.16 15.68
CA GLN A 406 -6.19 -6.12 14.27
C GLN A 406 -7.35 -5.16 13.97
N ALA A 407 -8.45 -5.26 14.69
CA ALA A 407 -9.59 -4.37 14.53
C ALA A 407 -9.23 -2.89 14.85
N SER A 408 -8.41 -2.66 15.87
CA SER A 408 -7.89 -1.32 16.18
C SER A 408 -7.02 -0.76 15.03
N ALA A 409 -6.13 -1.58 14.47
CA ALA A 409 -5.31 -1.20 13.33
C ALA A 409 -6.15 -0.94 12.07
N ASP A 410 -7.22 -1.69 11.85
CA ASP A 410 -8.16 -1.48 10.74
C ASP A 410 -8.93 -0.16 10.89
N ILE A 411 -9.36 0.20 12.09
CA ILE A 411 -9.95 1.52 12.36
C ILE A 411 -8.97 2.62 11.99
N ASP A 412 -7.73 2.56 12.46
CA ASP A 412 -6.69 3.55 12.15
C ASP A 412 -6.40 3.62 10.64
N ARG A 413 -6.37 2.47 9.95
CA ARG A 413 -6.21 2.37 8.50
C ARG A 413 -7.33 3.07 7.73
N ILE A 414 -8.59 2.89 8.15
CA ILE A 414 -9.75 3.52 7.52
C ILE A 414 -9.70 5.03 7.72
N LEU A 415 -9.27 5.49 8.88
CA LEU A 415 -9.12 6.91 9.21
C LEU A 415 -7.86 7.55 8.58
N GLY A 416 -6.90 6.74 8.11
CA GLY A 416 -5.68 7.23 7.46
C GLY A 416 -4.58 7.68 8.43
N ARG A 417 -4.52 7.14 9.64
CA ARG A 417 -3.58 7.48 10.71
C ARG A 417 -2.74 6.31 11.22
#